data_7fe0106dfd6dc40efbea32166ec3fcb6
#
_entry.id   7fe0106dfd6dc40efbea32166ec3fcb6
#
_cell.length_a   1.000
_cell.length_b   1.000
_cell.length_c   1.000
_cell.angle_alpha   90.00
_cell.angle_beta   90.00
_cell.angle_gamma   90.00
#
_symmetry.space_group_name_H-M   'P 1'
#
loop_
_entity.id
_entity.type
_entity.pdbx_description
1 polymer ?
#
loop_
_entity_poly.entity_id
_entity_poly.type
_entity_poly.pdbx_seq_one_letter_code
_entity_poly.pdbx_strand_id
1 'polypeptide(L)'
;DDLASRVIAPVLYAYESIPSTLSKDQITAILQSAVKDQTPKGLRDYAVLQLLAVYGLRAGEIAHLKLSDVDWHAETLSIHHSKTGAHTLLPLMDQAGDALFQYLRHGRPKAAAVRDVFVRMRAPYEPLSSTGMYSAVRRRIEAAGVKPVGKRGPHLFRHARAVSMLRASIPRKVIGDVLGHRSTEATIPYLKLATEDLRSVALDVPGHEVRL
;
A
#
# COMPACT_ATOMS: atom_id res chain seq x y z
N ASP A 1 -40.92 19.02 -26.93
CA ASP A 1 -39.81 18.14 -27.38
C ASP A 1 -38.71 18.16 -26.32
N ASP A 2 -38.69 17.12 -25.52
CA ASP A 2 -37.75 17.00 -24.41
C ASP A 2 -36.40 16.50 -24.95
N LEU A 3 -35.51 17.45 -25.26
CA LEU A 3 -34.12 17.18 -25.71
C LEU A 3 -33.26 16.59 -24.57
N ALA A 4 -33.69 16.69 -23.32
CA ALA A 4 -32.95 16.18 -22.17
C ALA A 4 -32.91 14.64 -22.12
N SER A 5 -33.90 13.96 -22.73
CA SER A 5 -33.96 12.48 -22.79
C SER A 5 -33.00 11.85 -23.81
N ARG A 6 -32.33 12.66 -24.65
CA ARG A 6 -31.38 12.19 -25.69
C ARG A 6 -29.90 12.36 -25.31
N VAL A 7 -29.61 12.94 -24.16
CA VAL A 7 -28.25 12.99 -23.67
C VAL A 7 -27.91 11.62 -23.07
N ILE A 8 -27.24 10.78 -23.84
CA ILE A 8 -26.63 9.56 -23.31
C ILE A 8 -25.57 10.03 -22.32
N ALA A 9 -25.90 9.94 -21.02
CA ALA A 9 -24.90 10.22 -19.99
C ALA A 9 -23.66 9.32 -20.27
N PRO A 10 -22.45 9.89 -20.32
CA PRO A 10 -21.26 9.09 -20.56
C PRO A 10 -21.20 8.03 -19.47
N VAL A 11 -21.16 6.75 -19.86
CA VAL A 11 -20.95 5.64 -18.94
C VAL A 11 -19.53 5.83 -18.39
N LEU A 12 -19.41 6.39 -17.19
CA LEU A 12 -18.15 6.46 -16.46
C LEU A 12 -17.75 5.03 -16.11
N TYR A 13 -16.92 4.44 -16.94
CA TYR A 13 -16.32 3.15 -16.62
C TYR A 13 -15.47 3.30 -15.36
N ALA A 14 -15.76 2.51 -14.32
CA ALA A 14 -15.11 2.54 -13.01
C ALA A 14 -13.57 2.42 -13.04
N TYR A 15 -12.99 2.21 -14.22
CA TYR A 15 -11.57 1.95 -14.47
C TYR A 15 -10.93 2.91 -15.49
N GLU A 16 -11.55 4.05 -15.78
CA GLU A 16 -10.99 5.01 -16.76
C GLU A 16 -9.77 5.78 -16.25
N SER A 17 -9.67 5.99 -14.94
CA SER A 17 -8.50 6.65 -14.36
C SER A 17 -7.41 5.67 -14.01
N ILE A 18 -6.19 5.92 -14.48
CA ILE A 18 -4.99 5.20 -14.06
C ILE A 18 -4.78 5.47 -12.56
N PRO A 19 -4.73 4.42 -11.71
CA PRO A 19 -4.53 4.63 -10.28
C PRO A 19 -3.19 5.32 -10.01
N SER A 20 -3.18 6.32 -9.14
CA SER A 20 -1.93 6.94 -8.67
C SER A 20 -1.05 5.88 -8.00
N THR A 21 0.22 5.84 -8.34
CA THR A 21 1.19 4.92 -7.77
C THR A 21 2.50 5.63 -7.43
N LEU A 22 3.38 4.96 -6.70
CA LEU A 22 4.74 5.42 -6.42
C LEU A 22 5.73 4.62 -7.28
N SER A 23 6.74 5.29 -7.81
CA SER A 23 7.89 4.60 -8.42
C SER A 23 8.74 3.92 -7.33
N LYS A 24 9.61 2.98 -7.75
CA LYS A 24 10.57 2.34 -6.85
C LYS A 24 11.46 3.37 -6.15
N ASP A 25 11.94 4.38 -6.89
CA ASP A 25 12.81 5.42 -6.35
C ASP A 25 12.09 6.31 -5.34
N GLN A 26 10.81 6.63 -5.59
CA GLN A 26 9.97 7.37 -4.65
C GLN A 26 9.75 6.59 -3.34
N ILE A 27 9.49 5.28 -3.43
CA ILE A 27 9.37 4.42 -2.23
C ILE A 27 10.69 4.40 -1.47
N THR A 28 11.80 4.21 -2.17
CA THR A 28 13.14 4.22 -1.58
C THR A 28 13.43 5.54 -0.87
N ALA A 29 13.13 6.67 -1.51
CA ALA A 29 13.32 8.00 -0.91
C ALA A 29 12.48 8.20 0.36
N ILE A 30 11.21 7.73 0.36
CA ILE A 30 10.34 7.80 1.54
C ILE A 30 10.90 6.96 2.68
N LEU A 31 11.33 5.74 2.41
CA LEU A 31 11.91 4.85 3.42
C LEU A 31 13.24 5.39 3.96
N GLN A 32 14.13 5.89 3.10
CA GLN A 32 15.40 6.51 3.49
C GLN A 32 15.22 7.78 4.33
N SER A 33 14.19 8.57 4.04
CA SER A 33 13.83 9.72 4.87
C SER A 33 13.27 9.29 6.22
N ALA A 34 12.41 8.27 6.25
CA ALA A 34 11.74 7.84 7.47
C ALA A 34 12.66 7.13 8.45
N VAL A 35 13.62 6.33 7.98
CA VAL A 35 14.56 5.57 8.82
C VAL A 35 15.47 6.48 9.66
N LYS A 36 15.68 7.73 9.25
CA LYS A 36 16.48 8.72 9.99
C LYS A 36 15.82 9.20 11.28
N ASP A 37 14.50 9.07 11.39
CA ASP A 37 13.73 9.48 12.57
C ASP A 37 13.69 8.33 13.58
N GLN A 38 14.63 8.34 14.53
CA GLN A 38 14.77 7.34 15.58
C GLN A 38 13.88 7.61 16.81
N THR A 39 12.98 8.59 16.75
CA THR A 39 12.00 8.81 17.81
C THR A 39 11.01 7.64 17.88
N PRO A 40 10.35 7.40 19.04
CA PRO A 40 9.31 6.37 19.16
C PRO A 40 8.24 6.45 18.07
N LYS A 41 7.87 7.67 17.66
CA LYS A 41 6.94 7.92 16.57
C LYS A 41 7.57 7.60 15.20
N GLY A 42 8.85 7.94 15.04
CA GLY A 42 9.61 7.63 13.81
C GLY A 42 9.69 6.13 13.58
N LEU A 43 10.10 5.37 14.59
CA LEU A 43 10.17 3.90 14.53
C LEU A 43 8.81 3.28 14.18
N ARG A 44 7.72 3.77 14.80
CA ARG A 44 6.36 3.33 14.45
C ARG A 44 6.03 3.59 12.98
N ASP A 45 6.22 4.82 12.54
CA ASP A 45 5.87 5.26 11.19
C ASP A 45 6.72 4.50 10.16
N TYR A 46 8.00 4.22 10.46
CA TYR A 46 8.87 3.42 9.60
C TYR A 46 8.42 1.96 9.49
N ALA A 47 8.03 1.32 10.61
CA ALA A 47 7.48 -0.03 10.59
C ALA A 47 6.19 -0.12 9.76
N VAL A 48 5.30 0.87 9.88
CA VAL A 48 4.11 0.98 9.02
C VAL A 48 4.48 1.07 7.55
N LEU A 49 5.46 1.91 7.19
CA LEU A 49 5.92 2.08 5.80
C LEU A 49 6.52 0.81 5.24
N GLN A 50 7.28 0.06 6.04
CA GLN A 50 7.84 -1.23 5.62
C GLN A 50 6.73 -2.25 5.33
N LEU A 51 5.72 -2.38 6.18
CA LEU A 51 4.58 -3.26 5.91
C LEU A 51 3.82 -2.89 4.63
N LEU A 52 3.66 -1.59 4.40
CA LEU A 52 3.03 -1.09 3.16
C LEU A 52 3.88 -1.38 1.93
N ALA A 53 5.19 -1.16 1.99
CA ALA A 53 6.10 -1.33 0.86
C ALA A 53 6.34 -2.81 0.51
N VAL A 54 6.54 -3.65 1.51
CA VAL A 54 6.85 -5.08 1.35
C VAL A 54 5.62 -5.88 0.92
N TYR A 55 4.48 -5.68 1.60
CA TYR A 55 3.29 -6.52 1.38
C TYR A 55 2.15 -5.82 0.65
N GLY A 56 2.13 -4.50 0.60
CA GLY A 56 1.00 -3.75 0.04
C GLY A 56 -0.28 -3.84 0.88
N LEU A 57 -0.17 -4.00 2.20
CA LEU A 57 -1.32 -4.14 3.10
C LEU A 57 -2.22 -2.90 3.08
N ARG A 58 -3.49 -3.08 3.43
CA ARG A 58 -4.40 -1.95 3.64
C ARG A 58 -4.14 -1.28 4.99
N ALA A 59 -4.35 0.02 5.07
CA ALA A 59 -4.21 0.76 6.34
C ALA A 59 -5.04 0.14 7.48
N GLY A 60 -6.24 -0.36 7.18
CA GLY A 60 -7.08 -1.05 8.15
C GLY A 60 -6.50 -2.39 8.62
N GLU A 61 -5.88 -3.16 7.75
CA GLU A 61 -5.22 -4.43 8.09
C GLU A 61 -4.05 -4.18 9.05
N ILE A 62 -3.23 -3.16 8.75
CA ILE A 62 -2.12 -2.77 9.63
C ILE A 62 -2.64 -2.19 10.97
N ALA A 63 -3.71 -1.38 10.93
CA ALA A 63 -4.28 -0.78 12.14
C ALA A 63 -4.81 -1.81 13.14
N HIS A 64 -5.32 -2.95 12.64
CA HIS A 64 -5.87 -4.03 13.47
C HIS A 64 -4.88 -5.17 13.75
N LEU A 65 -3.62 -5.04 13.30
CA LEU A 65 -2.59 -6.04 13.54
C LEU A 65 -2.32 -6.19 15.04
N LYS A 66 -2.40 -7.42 15.55
CA LYS A 66 -2.17 -7.75 16.95
C LYS A 66 -0.75 -8.26 17.18
N LEU A 67 -0.28 -8.18 18.41
CA LEU A 67 1.01 -8.76 18.80
C LEU A 67 1.07 -10.27 18.57
N SER A 68 -0.08 -10.96 18.67
CA SER A 68 -0.22 -12.39 18.40
C SER A 68 -0.17 -12.76 16.92
N ASP A 69 -0.31 -11.79 16.02
CA ASP A 69 -0.30 -12.04 14.58
C ASP A 69 1.12 -12.11 14.00
N VAL A 70 2.13 -11.75 14.82
CA VAL A 70 3.55 -11.84 14.47
C VAL A 70 4.17 -13.03 15.18
N ASP A 71 4.44 -14.09 14.45
CA ASP A 71 5.17 -15.24 14.97
C ASP A 71 6.65 -15.11 14.61
N TRP A 72 7.45 -14.72 15.60
CA TRP A 72 8.89 -14.51 15.45
C TRP A 72 9.68 -15.83 15.32
N HIS A 73 9.11 -16.94 15.84
CA HIS A 73 9.77 -18.22 15.77
C HIS A 73 9.54 -18.91 14.43
N ALA A 74 8.29 -18.84 13.94
CA ALA A 74 7.94 -19.37 12.64
C ALA A 74 8.24 -18.39 11.49
N GLU A 75 8.70 -17.17 11.81
CA GLU A 75 8.95 -16.08 10.85
C GLU A 75 7.74 -15.80 9.95
N THR A 76 6.56 -15.68 10.56
CA THR A 76 5.32 -15.47 9.82
C THR A 76 4.50 -14.30 10.37
N LEU A 77 3.70 -13.71 9.47
CA LEU A 77 2.79 -12.62 9.73
C LEU A 77 1.38 -13.02 9.30
N SER A 78 0.44 -13.08 10.26
CA SER A 78 -0.97 -13.40 9.99
C SER A 78 -1.75 -12.11 9.72
N ILE A 79 -2.38 -12.02 8.55
CA ILE A 79 -3.16 -10.85 8.14
C ILE A 79 -4.64 -11.19 8.08
N HIS A 80 -5.43 -10.45 8.83
CA HIS A 80 -6.89 -10.52 8.83
C HIS A 80 -7.48 -9.53 7.83
N HIS A 81 -8.10 -10.02 6.78
CA HIS A 81 -8.75 -9.19 5.77
C HIS A 81 -10.18 -8.85 6.20
N SER A 82 -10.38 -7.75 6.90
CA SER A 82 -11.67 -7.32 7.45
C SER A 82 -12.82 -7.26 6.44
N LYS A 83 -12.52 -7.00 5.16
CA LYS A 83 -13.55 -6.95 4.09
C LYS A 83 -13.99 -8.33 3.57
N THR A 84 -13.20 -9.37 3.77
CA THR A 84 -13.47 -10.71 3.23
C THR A 84 -13.61 -11.75 4.32
N GLY A 85 -13.23 -11.44 5.56
CA GLY A 85 -13.10 -12.41 6.65
C GLY A 85 -11.96 -13.42 6.45
N ALA A 86 -11.24 -13.34 5.35
CA ALA A 86 -10.14 -14.25 5.05
C ALA A 86 -8.89 -13.94 5.89
N HIS A 87 -8.09 -14.97 6.13
CA HIS A 87 -6.78 -14.87 6.75
C HIS A 87 -5.72 -15.23 5.73
N THR A 88 -4.64 -14.47 5.68
CA THR A 88 -3.47 -14.79 4.87
C THR A 88 -2.25 -14.88 5.77
N LEU A 89 -1.53 -15.99 5.68
CA LEU A 89 -0.24 -16.15 6.34
C LEU A 89 0.85 -15.74 5.35
N LEU A 90 1.66 -14.75 5.73
CA LEU A 90 2.75 -14.23 4.92
C LEU A 90 4.09 -14.53 5.61
N PRO A 91 5.18 -14.76 4.87
CA PRO A 91 6.52 -14.82 5.48
C PRO A 91 6.88 -13.45 6.06
N LEU A 92 7.50 -13.43 7.23
CA LEU A 92 8.01 -12.22 7.85
C LEU A 92 9.35 -11.86 7.21
N MET A 93 9.29 -10.99 6.20
CA MET A 93 10.48 -10.54 5.46
C MET A 93 11.37 -9.68 6.36
N ASP A 94 12.69 -9.84 6.25
CA ASP A 94 13.71 -9.19 7.10
C ASP A 94 13.46 -7.71 7.31
N GLN A 95 13.23 -6.95 6.22
CA GLN A 95 13.04 -5.50 6.32
C GLN A 95 11.81 -5.11 7.15
N ALA A 96 10.74 -5.89 7.06
CA ALA A 96 9.51 -5.66 7.82
C ALA A 96 9.65 -6.17 9.26
N GLY A 97 10.29 -7.32 9.44
CA GLY A 97 10.59 -7.92 10.74
C GLY A 97 11.47 -7.00 11.59
N ASP A 98 12.60 -6.54 11.05
CA ASP A 98 13.51 -5.65 11.74
C ASP A 98 12.83 -4.32 12.14
N ALA A 99 12.07 -3.74 11.24
CA ALA A 99 11.35 -2.50 11.53
C ALA A 99 10.29 -2.68 12.62
N LEU A 100 9.55 -3.80 12.59
CA LEU A 100 8.59 -4.16 13.64
C LEU A 100 9.30 -4.39 14.98
N PHE A 101 10.40 -5.14 14.97
CA PHE A 101 11.19 -5.42 16.18
C PHE A 101 11.72 -4.13 16.81
N GLN A 102 12.32 -3.24 16.03
CA GLN A 102 12.82 -1.95 16.52
C GLN A 102 11.70 -1.10 17.12
N TYR A 103 10.55 -1.04 16.45
CA TYR A 103 9.41 -0.31 16.99
C TYR A 103 8.88 -0.94 18.27
N LEU A 104 8.67 -2.24 18.32
CA LEU A 104 8.13 -2.93 19.51
C LEU A 104 9.06 -2.80 20.71
N ARG A 105 10.38 -2.88 20.49
CA ARG A 105 11.38 -2.84 21.53
C ARG A 105 11.67 -1.42 22.04
N HIS A 106 11.76 -0.44 21.13
CA HIS A 106 12.26 0.90 21.44
C HIS A 106 11.24 2.01 21.22
N GLY A 107 10.20 1.79 20.41
CA GLY A 107 9.22 2.83 20.05
C GLY A 107 7.86 2.66 20.68
N ARG A 108 7.38 1.43 20.89
CA ARG A 108 6.05 1.20 21.43
C ARG A 108 5.98 1.56 22.91
N PRO A 109 5.02 2.42 23.35
CA PRO A 109 4.88 2.77 24.75
C PRO A 109 4.65 1.53 25.64
N LYS A 110 5.50 1.34 26.65
CA LYS A 110 5.41 0.20 27.58
C LYS A 110 4.10 0.19 28.38
N ALA A 111 3.52 1.38 28.63
CA ALA A 111 2.24 1.54 29.32
C ALA A 111 1.01 1.26 28.45
N ALA A 112 1.17 0.89 27.18
CA ALA A 112 0.05 0.51 26.31
C ALA A 112 -0.50 -0.86 26.73
N ALA A 113 -1.70 -0.87 27.32
CA ALA A 113 -2.38 -2.08 27.79
C ALA A 113 -3.01 -2.90 26.63
N VAL A 114 -3.18 -2.29 25.45
CA VAL A 114 -3.81 -2.93 24.29
C VAL A 114 -2.85 -3.90 23.61
N ARG A 115 -3.42 -4.91 22.97
CA ARG A 115 -2.64 -5.93 22.25
C ARG A 115 -2.38 -5.59 20.77
N ASP A 116 -2.80 -4.43 20.32
CA ASP A 116 -2.52 -3.93 18.99
C ASP A 116 -1.03 -3.61 18.85
N VAL A 117 -0.45 -3.96 17.68
CA VAL A 117 0.95 -3.64 17.37
C VAL A 117 1.12 -2.13 17.37
N PHE A 118 0.30 -1.41 16.59
CA PHE A 118 0.44 0.02 16.40
C PHE A 118 -0.50 0.80 17.30
N VAL A 119 0.08 1.68 18.10
CA VAL A 119 -0.66 2.52 19.09
C VAL A 119 -0.34 4.00 18.89
N ARG A 120 -1.20 4.84 19.44
CA ARG A 120 -0.96 6.29 19.54
C ARG A 120 0.22 6.56 20.46
N MET A 121 1.01 7.60 20.15
CA MET A 121 2.18 8.00 20.94
C MET A 121 1.82 8.91 22.13
N ARG A 122 0.56 8.98 22.50
CA ARG A 122 0.01 9.82 23.57
C ARG A 122 -1.03 9.05 24.35
N ALA A 123 -1.04 9.19 25.65
CA ALA A 123 -2.05 8.59 26.52
C ALA A 123 -3.47 9.12 26.21
N PRO A 124 -4.48 8.28 26.35
CA PRO A 124 -4.39 6.84 26.55
C PRO A 124 -3.84 6.18 25.27
N TYR A 125 -2.87 5.26 25.42
CA TYR A 125 -2.16 4.62 24.28
C TYR A 125 -3.07 3.61 23.54
N GLU A 126 -4.15 4.11 23.00
CA GLU A 126 -5.12 3.35 22.23
C GLU A 126 -4.57 2.91 20.86
N PRO A 127 -5.22 1.92 20.22
CA PRO A 127 -4.87 1.51 18.87
C PRO A 127 -4.79 2.68 17.89
N LEU A 128 -3.82 2.64 16.99
CA LEU A 128 -3.69 3.63 15.92
C LEU A 128 -4.79 3.37 14.89
N SER A 129 -5.72 4.32 14.75
CA SER A 129 -6.79 4.21 13.77
C SER A 129 -6.28 4.26 12.33
N SER A 130 -7.08 3.74 11.38
CA SER A 130 -6.77 3.84 9.94
C SER A 130 -6.56 5.30 9.48
N THR A 131 -7.31 6.25 10.04
CA THR A 131 -7.14 7.70 9.77
C THR A 131 -5.82 8.22 10.33
N GLY A 132 -5.46 7.79 11.54
CA GLY A 132 -4.17 8.13 12.16
C GLY A 132 -2.99 7.58 11.34
N MET A 133 -3.12 6.37 10.83
CA MET A 133 -2.14 5.75 9.94
C MET A 133 -2.03 6.49 8.60
N TYR A 134 -3.16 6.83 7.99
CA TYR A 134 -3.18 7.64 6.78
C TYR A 134 -2.41 8.95 6.97
N SER A 135 -2.67 9.66 8.06
CA SER A 135 -1.99 10.90 8.41
C SER A 135 -0.49 10.72 8.66
N ALA A 136 -0.08 9.60 9.27
CA ALA A 136 1.32 9.27 9.48
C ALA A 136 2.05 9.04 8.14
N VAL A 137 1.50 8.21 7.26
CA VAL A 137 2.05 7.91 5.94
C VAL A 137 2.15 9.18 5.09
N ARG A 138 1.08 9.99 5.05
CA ARG A 138 1.07 11.25 4.31
C ARG A 138 2.21 12.17 4.74
N ARG A 139 2.41 12.38 6.05
CA ARG A 139 3.52 13.20 6.55
C ARG A 139 4.89 12.67 6.12
N ARG A 140 5.08 11.35 6.07
CA ARG A 140 6.36 10.75 5.64
C ARG A 140 6.60 10.93 4.15
N ILE A 141 5.57 10.84 3.32
CA ILE A 141 5.64 11.15 1.88
C ILE A 141 6.02 12.62 1.68
N GLU A 142 5.38 13.54 2.42
CA GLU A 142 5.66 14.98 2.35
C GLU A 142 7.08 15.30 2.83
N ALA A 143 7.53 14.70 3.95
CA ALA A 143 8.88 14.89 4.50
C ALA A 143 9.98 14.38 3.56
N ALA A 144 9.71 13.38 2.74
CA ALA A 144 10.61 12.89 1.71
C ALA A 144 10.63 13.77 0.44
N GLY A 145 9.85 14.85 0.38
CA GLY A 145 9.74 15.71 -0.79
C GLY A 145 9.01 15.07 -1.98
N VAL A 146 8.39 13.89 -1.78
CA VAL A 146 7.71 13.17 -2.85
C VAL A 146 6.33 13.78 -3.09
N LYS A 147 6.05 14.10 -4.36
CA LYS A 147 4.78 14.73 -4.80
C LYS A 147 4.04 13.79 -5.76
N PRO A 148 3.35 12.75 -5.26
CA PRO A 148 2.58 11.86 -6.13
C PRO A 148 1.39 12.58 -6.75
N VAL A 149 1.01 12.16 -7.95
CA VAL A 149 -0.20 12.66 -8.61
C VAL A 149 -1.44 12.11 -7.89
N GLY A 150 -2.39 12.95 -7.53
CA GLY A 150 -3.66 12.55 -6.92
C GLY A 150 -3.61 12.33 -5.40
N LYS A 151 -4.31 11.32 -4.91
CA LYS A 151 -4.43 11.04 -3.47
C LYS A 151 -3.11 10.60 -2.86
N ARG A 152 -2.77 11.12 -1.67
CA ARG A 152 -1.53 10.82 -0.94
C ARG A 152 -1.83 9.95 0.27
N GLY A 153 -1.38 8.70 0.27
CA GLY A 153 -1.63 7.82 1.42
C GLY A 153 -1.23 6.36 1.18
N PRO A 154 -1.62 5.45 2.08
CA PRO A 154 -1.25 4.03 2.04
C PRO A 154 -1.57 3.31 0.74
N HIS A 155 -2.63 3.72 0.03
CA HIS A 155 -3.03 3.10 -1.23
C HIS A 155 -1.95 3.16 -2.31
N LEU A 156 -1.11 4.22 -2.30
CA LEU A 156 -0.03 4.38 -3.26
C LEU A 156 0.97 3.23 -3.19
N PHE A 157 1.33 2.82 -1.98
CA PHE A 157 2.23 1.67 -1.75
C PHE A 157 1.60 0.36 -2.24
N ARG A 158 0.31 0.17 -1.97
CA ARG A 158 -0.41 -1.02 -2.42
C ARG A 158 -0.49 -1.09 -3.94
N HIS A 159 -0.78 0.03 -4.61
CA HIS A 159 -0.77 0.11 -6.07
C HIS A 159 0.62 -0.16 -6.64
N ALA A 160 1.66 0.44 -6.05
CA ALA A 160 3.04 0.19 -6.44
C ALA A 160 3.44 -1.28 -6.26
N ARG A 161 3.03 -1.93 -5.16
CA ARG A 161 3.30 -3.35 -4.92
C ARG A 161 2.59 -4.24 -5.93
N ALA A 162 1.31 -3.97 -6.23
CA ALA A 162 0.56 -4.70 -7.24
C ALA A 162 1.22 -4.61 -8.62
N VAL A 163 1.62 -3.40 -9.04
CA VAL A 163 2.33 -3.18 -10.31
C VAL A 163 3.68 -3.89 -10.32
N SER A 164 4.44 -3.82 -9.21
CA SER A 164 5.73 -4.52 -9.09
C SER A 164 5.58 -6.03 -9.26
N MET A 165 4.55 -6.64 -8.67
CA MET A 165 4.27 -8.07 -8.82
C MET A 165 3.86 -8.43 -10.25
N LEU A 166 3.05 -7.58 -10.91
CA LEU A 166 2.69 -7.78 -12.33
C LEU A 166 3.91 -7.71 -13.24
N ARG A 167 4.81 -6.74 -13.03
CA ARG A 167 6.07 -6.63 -13.78
C ARG A 167 6.99 -7.83 -13.56
N ALA A 168 6.93 -8.44 -12.39
CA ALA A 168 7.63 -9.68 -12.10
C ALA A 168 6.92 -10.94 -12.64
N SER A 169 5.91 -10.76 -13.50
CA SER A 169 5.12 -11.85 -14.11
C SER A 169 4.43 -12.77 -13.10
N ILE A 170 4.17 -12.29 -11.89
CA ILE A 170 3.45 -13.07 -10.88
C ILE A 170 1.99 -13.25 -11.33
N PRO A 171 1.44 -14.48 -11.28
CA PRO A 171 0.07 -14.74 -11.68
C PRO A 171 -0.94 -13.88 -10.93
N ARG A 172 -1.96 -13.34 -11.63
CA ARG A 172 -2.98 -12.45 -11.05
C ARG A 172 -3.69 -13.04 -9.83
N LYS A 173 -3.90 -14.36 -9.82
CA LYS A 173 -4.48 -15.06 -8.68
C LYS A 173 -3.61 -14.89 -7.44
N VAL A 174 -2.32 -15.14 -7.56
CA VAL A 174 -1.35 -15.01 -6.45
C VAL A 174 -1.29 -13.55 -5.96
N ILE A 175 -1.30 -12.58 -6.87
CA ILE A 175 -1.37 -11.15 -6.50
C ILE A 175 -2.66 -10.87 -5.71
N GLY A 176 -3.79 -11.42 -6.15
CA GLY A 176 -5.07 -11.30 -5.46
C GLY A 176 -5.02 -11.91 -4.06
N ASP A 177 -4.45 -13.09 -3.92
CA ASP A 177 -4.31 -13.81 -2.64
C ASP A 177 -3.42 -13.02 -1.66
N VAL A 178 -2.25 -12.55 -2.09
CA VAL A 178 -1.32 -11.76 -1.26
C VAL A 178 -1.96 -10.43 -0.84
N LEU A 179 -2.65 -9.75 -1.74
CA LEU A 179 -3.29 -8.48 -1.46
C LEU A 179 -4.68 -8.63 -0.80
N GLY A 180 -5.22 -9.84 -0.64
CA GLY A 180 -6.55 -10.07 -0.08
C GLY A 180 -7.65 -9.43 -0.94
N HIS A 181 -7.62 -9.67 -2.27
CA HIS A 181 -8.66 -9.24 -3.18
C HIS A 181 -9.86 -10.21 -3.12
N ARG A 182 -11.08 -9.68 -3.22
CA ARG A 182 -12.32 -10.51 -3.29
C ARG A 182 -12.47 -11.22 -4.63
N SER A 183 -11.95 -10.61 -5.70
CA SER A 183 -12.04 -11.14 -7.06
C SER A 183 -10.77 -10.78 -7.83
N THR A 184 -10.48 -11.55 -8.88
CA THR A 184 -9.40 -11.28 -9.83
C THR A 184 -9.60 -9.95 -10.58
N GLU A 185 -10.84 -9.49 -10.70
CA GLU A 185 -11.20 -8.20 -11.32
C GLU A 185 -10.61 -7.00 -10.56
N ALA A 186 -10.45 -7.10 -9.23
CA ALA A 186 -9.82 -6.06 -8.43
C ALA A 186 -8.34 -5.82 -8.81
N THR A 187 -7.74 -6.71 -9.60
CA THR A 187 -6.37 -6.60 -10.14
C THR A 187 -6.34 -5.91 -11.52
N ILE A 188 -7.49 -5.78 -12.22
CA ILE A 188 -7.58 -5.19 -13.57
C ILE A 188 -7.02 -3.75 -13.64
N PRO A 189 -7.30 -2.84 -12.67
CA PRO A 189 -6.75 -1.48 -12.72
C PRO A 189 -5.22 -1.43 -12.79
N TYR A 190 -4.54 -2.42 -12.21
CA TYR A 190 -3.09 -2.48 -12.21
C TYR A 190 -2.50 -2.97 -13.53
N LEU A 191 -3.27 -3.74 -14.31
CA LEU A 191 -2.87 -4.15 -15.67
C LEU A 191 -2.70 -2.93 -16.58
N LYS A 192 -3.57 -1.92 -16.46
CA LYS A 192 -3.43 -0.68 -17.23
C LYS A 192 -2.12 0.03 -16.93
N LEU A 193 -1.72 0.09 -15.66
CA LEU A 193 -0.43 0.68 -15.27
C LEU A 193 0.76 -0.10 -15.85
N ALA A 194 0.72 -1.42 -15.83
CA ALA A 194 1.79 -2.25 -16.37
C ALA A 194 1.86 -2.18 -17.91
N THR A 195 0.72 -2.04 -18.60
CA THR A 195 0.67 -1.88 -20.07
C THR A 195 1.06 -0.49 -20.53
N GLU A 196 0.78 0.55 -19.78
CA GLU A 196 1.19 1.92 -20.12
C GLU A 196 2.71 2.07 -20.13
N ASP A 197 3.39 1.39 -19.20
CA ASP A 197 4.86 1.33 -19.22
C ASP A 197 5.40 0.61 -20.49
N LEU A 198 4.69 -0.42 -20.98
CA LEU A 198 5.07 -1.12 -22.21
C LEU A 198 4.85 -0.26 -23.46
N ARG A 199 3.87 0.65 -23.45
CA ARG A 199 3.66 1.60 -24.55
C ARG A 199 4.83 2.55 -24.74
N SER A 200 5.50 2.94 -23.67
CA SER A 200 6.69 3.81 -23.74
C SER A 200 7.91 3.11 -24.38
N VAL A 201 7.87 1.78 -24.48
CA VAL A 201 8.93 0.93 -25.04
C VAL A 201 8.49 0.25 -26.33
N ALA A 202 7.21 0.39 -26.71
CA ALA A 202 6.70 -0.16 -27.96
C ALA A 202 7.32 0.58 -29.14
N LEU A 203 7.91 -0.18 -30.06
CA LEU A 203 8.37 0.34 -31.33
C LEU A 203 7.17 0.89 -32.12
N ASP A 204 7.39 2.01 -32.83
CA ASP A 204 6.40 2.54 -33.75
C ASP A 204 5.97 1.45 -34.73
N VAL A 205 4.65 1.27 -34.88
CA VAL A 205 4.12 0.28 -35.83
C VAL A 205 4.45 0.80 -37.26
N PRO A 206 5.27 0.09 -38.03
CA PRO A 206 5.56 0.51 -39.40
C PRO A 206 4.26 0.55 -40.21
N GLY A 207 3.86 1.71 -40.72
CA GLY A 207 2.77 1.82 -41.68
C GLY A 207 1.63 2.80 -41.34
N HIS A 208 1.66 3.57 -40.30
CA HIS A 208 0.76 4.71 -40.12
C HIS A 208 1.47 6.02 -40.50
N GLU A 209 1.61 6.25 -41.82
CA GLU A 209 1.80 7.61 -42.32
C GLU A 209 0.50 8.39 -42.07
N VAL A 210 0.55 9.36 -41.16
CA VAL A 210 -0.49 10.38 -41.05
C VAL A 210 -0.46 11.19 -42.34
N ARG A 211 -1.42 10.96 -43.25
CA ARG A 211 -1.67 11.89 -44.36
C ARG A 211 -2.16 13.19 -43.73
N LEU A 212 -1.36 14.23 -43.87
CA LEU A 212 -1.69 15.63 -43.62
C LEU A 212 -2.82 16.08 -44.58
#